data_479f35279f42c428328dbd2fcb95594a
#
_entry.id   479f35279f42c428328dbd2fcb95594a
#
_cell.length_a   1.000
_cell.length_b   1.000
_cell.length_c   1.000
_cell.angle_alpha   90.00
_cell.angle_beta   90.00
_cell.angle_gamma   90.00
#
_symmetry.space_group_name_H-M   'P 1'
#
loop_
_entity.id
_entity.type
_entity.pdbx_description
1 polymer ?
#
loop_
_entity_poly.entity_id
_entity_poly.type
_entity_poly.pdbx_seq_one_letter_code
_entity_poly.pdbx_strand_id
1 'polypeptide(L)'
;MVMKDQQKESLRYIHLSDYKKFDYSIPEIYIEFNITNDHVKVITEYKFIKENPKSNSLKLKGDQIRIISIFIDNEELNENRYEFKNHELNISPIKKSIFNLKIISSIKPKDNTSLLGMYESNGIITTQCEAEGFRRICFHPDRPDILSKYKIRIEADNKRYPILLSNGNLIKKNLTNDRLEVIWEDPFPKPSYLFALVAGKL
;
A
#
# COMPACT_ATOMS: atom_id res chain seq x y z
N MET A 1 6.18 -50.47 -5.63
CA MET A 1 5.35 -49.35 -5.14
C MET A 1 6.23 -48.50 -4.22
N VAL A 2 6.88 -47.48 -4.79
CA VAL A 2 7.88 -46.67 -4.08
C VAL A 2 7.14 -45.52 -3.43
N MET A 3 7.12 -45.48 -2.10
CA MET A 3 6.63 -44.34 -1.34
C MET A 3 7.55 -43.14 -1.61
N LYS A 4 6.99 -42.08 -2.19
CA LYS A 4 7.66 -40.79 -2.33
C LYS A 4 7.89 -40.22 -0.93
N ASP A 5 9.14 -39.95 -0.60
CA ASP A 5 9.55 -39.17 0.56
C ASP A 5 8.82 -37.83 0.55
N GLN A 6 7.91 -37.61 1.51
CA GLN A 6 7.41 -36.31 1.85
C GLN A 6 8.59 -35.55 2.48
N GLN A 7 9.13 -34.57 1.75
CA GLN A 7 10.06 -33.61 2.32
C GLN A 7 9.33 -32.93 3.50
N LYS A 8 9.78 -33.22 4.72
CA LYS A 8 9.43 -32.49 5.92
C LYS A 8 9.86 -31.02 5.68
N GLU A 9 8.93 -30.14 5.42
CA GLU A 9 9.18 -28.70 5.58
C GLU A 9 9.70 -28.49 7.00
N SER A 10 10.96 -28.13 7.13
CA SER A 10 11.54 -27.76 8.42
C SER A 10 10.82 -26.53 8.93
N LEU A 11 10.09 -26.67 10.03
CA LEU A 11 9.48 -25.53 10.71
C LEU A 11 10.57 -24.48 10.97
N ARG A 12 10.47 -23.34 10.30
CA ARG A 12 11.41 -22.24 10.47
C ARG A 12 11.03 -21.49 11.74
N TYR A 13 11.78 -21.70 12.81
CA TYR A 13 11.61 -20.96 14.04
C TYR A 13 12.09 -19.51 13.84
N ILE A 14 11.27 -18.54 14.26
CA ILE A 14 11.63 -17.13 14.30
C ILE A 14 11.84 -16.78 15.78
N HIS A 15 13.04 -16.36 16.13
CA HIS A 15 13.38 -15.96 17.49
C HIS A 15 13.11 -14.47 17.70
N LEU A 16 12.75 -14.08 18.91
CA LEU A 16 12.55 -12.67 19.27
C LEU A 16 13.84 -11.86 19.04
N SER A 17 15.01 -12.48 19.23
CA SER A 17 16.32 -11.88 18.92
C SER A 17 16.52 -11.52 17.46
N ASP A 18 15.73 -12.08 16.54
CA ASP A 18 15.83 -11.80 15.10
C ASP A 18 15.07 -10.52 14.72
N TYR A 19 14.26 -9.98 15.65
CA TYR A 19 13.56 -8.73 15.43
C TYR A 19 14.55 -7.58 15.20
N LYS A 20 14.33 -6.86 14.11
CA LYS A 20 15.04 -5.63 13.78
C LYS A 20 14.03 -4.54 13.54
N LYS A 21 14.15 -3.43 14.28
CA LYS A 21 13.35 -2.23 14.04
C LYS A 21 13.55 -1.77 12.59
N PHE A 22 12.50 -1.25 11.98
CA PHE A 22 12.61 -0.64 10.66
C PHE A 22 13.46 0.64 10.74
N ASP A 23 14.28 0.87 9.73
CA ASP A 23 15.27 1.98 9.72
C ASP A 23 14.63 3.37 9.55
N TYR A 24 13.34 3.43 9.33
CA TYR A 24 12.60 4.67 9.09
C TYR A 24 11.28 4.69 9.85
N SER A 25 10.80 5.89 10.21
CA SER A 25 9.42 6.09 10.64
C SER A 25 8.62 6.75 9.52
N ILE A 26 7.29 6.51 9.54
CA ILE A 26 6.33 7.03 8.56
C ILE A 26 5.17 7.64 9.34
N PRO A 27 5.29 8.90 9.81
CA PRO A 27 4.24 9.49 10.65
C PRO A 27 2.92 9.69 9.92
N GLU A 28 2.96 9.95 8.62
CA GLU A 28 1.80 10.29 7.80
C GLU A 28 1.87 9.63 6.43
N ILE A 29 0.73 9.15 5.96
CA ILE A 29 0.55 8.57 4.64
C ILE A 29 -0.67 9.24 3.99
N TYR A 30 -0.48 9.74 2.76
CA TYR A 30 -1.58 10.13 1.89
C TYR A 30 -1.71 9.12 0.76
N ILE A 31 -2.93 8.63 0.53
CA ILE A 31 -3.20 7.70 -0.58
C ILE A 31 -4.37 8.21 -1.39
N GLU A 32 -4.18 8.24 -2.69
CA GLU A 32 -5.22 8.54 -3.66
C GLU A 32 -5.55 7.32 -4.48
N PHE A 33 -6.83 6.96 -4.54
CA PHE A 33 -7.37 5.90 -5.36
C PHE A 33 -8.23 6.50 -6.47
N ASN A 34 -7.82 6.34 -7.72
CA ASN A 34 -8.65 6.64 -8.87
C ASN A 34 -9.15 5.33 -9.47
N ILE A 35 -10.41 5.02 -9.17
CA ILE A 35 -11.06 3.78 -9.56
C ILE A 35 -11.66 3.93 -10.96
N THR A 36 -11.20 3.09 -11.89
CA THR A 36 -11.73 2.95 -13.24
C THR A 36 -12.41 1.59 -13.42
N ASN A 37 -12.89 1.31 -14.64
CA ASN A 37 -13.53 0.02 -14.92
C ASN A 37 -12.54 -1.15 -14.93
N ASP A 38 -11.28 -0.91 -15.27
CA ASP A 38 -10.30 -1.96 -15.55
C ASP A 38 -9.20 -2.05 -14.49
N HIS A 39 -8.89 -0.94 -13.84
CA HIS A 39 -7.80 -0.85 -12.88
C HIS A 39 -8.05 0.27 -11.88
N VAL A 40 -7.29 0.24 -10.80
CA VAL A 40 -7.19 1.33 -9.84
C VAL A 40 -5.80 1.93 -9.94
N LYS A 41 -5.72 3.22 -10.29
CA LYS A 41 -4.49 3.99 -10.15
C LYS A 41 -4.35 4.39 -8.69
N VAL A 42 -3.19 4.09 -8.11
CA VAL A 42 -2.87 4.40 -6.71
C VAL A 42 -1.70 5.38 -6.68
N ILE A 43 -1.89 6.51 -6.03
CA ILE A 43 -0.83 7.48 -5.74
C ILE A 43 -0.63 7.45 -4.24
N THR A 44 0.57 7.11 -3.79
CA THR A 44 0.91 7.06 -2.37
C THR A 44 2.01 8.07 -2.09
N GLU A 45 1.79 8.93 -1.12
CA GLU A 45 2.77 9.92 -0.67
C GLU A 45 3.09 9.68 0.80
N TYR A 46 4.37 9.58 1.10
CA TYR A 46 4.92 9.28 2.42
C TYR A 46 5.87 10.39 2.85
N LYS A 47 5.83 10.73 4.12
CA LYS A 47 6.92 11.42 4.78
C LYS A 47 7.77 10.40 5.52
N PHE A 48 8.99 10.17 5.05
CA PHE A 48 9.95 9.28 5.70
C PHE A 48 10.90 10.07 6.60
N ILE A 49 11.14 9.54 7.80
CA ILE A 49 12.15 10.03 8.73
C ILE A 49 13.11 8.88 9.01
N LYS A 50 14.40 9.09 8.75
CA LYS A 50 15.44 8.08 8.97
C LYS A 50 15.76 7.97 10.47
N GLU A 51 15.48 6.79 11.03
CA GLU A 51 15.77 6.46 12.43
C GLU A 51 17.18 5.87 12.59
N ASN A 52 17.65 5.13 11.59
CA ASN A 52 19.01 4.59 11.55
C ASN A 52 19.90 5.44 10.62
N PRO A 53 20.82 6.26 11.17
CA PRO A 53 21.69 7.12 10.35
C PRO A 53 22.60 6.36 9.37
N LYS A 54 22.88 5.08 9.65
CA LYS A 54 23.72 4.22 8.78
C LYS A 54 22.95 3.65 7.59
N SER A 55 21.61 3.71 7.60
CA SER A 55 20.80 3.20 6.50
C SER A 55 20.97 4.06 5.25
N ASN A 56 21.20 3.41 4.11
CA ASN A 56 21.39 4.05 2.82
C ASN A 56 20.42 3.52 1.75
N SER A 57 19.47 2.68 2.15
CA SER A 57 18.48 2.14 1.25
C SER A 57 17.12 2.08 1.93
N LEU A 58 16.06 2.17 1.15
CA LEU A 58 14.69 1.99 1.59
C LEU A 58 14.11 0.76 0.92
N LYS A 59 13.61 -0.18 1.72
CA LYS A 59 12.99 -1.41 1.26
C LYS A 59 11.51 -1.40 1.57
N LEU A 60 10.69 -1.56 0.54
CA LEU A 60 9.24 -1.64 0.64
C LEU A 60 8.76 -2.96 0.04
N LYS A 61 7.69 -3.51 0.60
CA LYS A 61 7.02 -4.68 0.05
C LYS A 61 5.99 -4.25 -0.98
N GLY A 62 5.83 -5.04 -2.04
CA GLY A 62 4.81 -4.88 -3.06
C GLY A 62 4.49 -6.22 -3.70
N ASP A 63 3.23 -6.52 -3.93
CA ASP A 63 2.80 -7.76 -4.57
C ASP A 63 1.68 -7.48 -5.56
N GLN A 64 1.82 -7.95 -6.81
CA GLN A 64 0.88 -7.73 -7.91
C GLN A 64 0.60 -6.24 -8.20
N ILE A 65 1.57 -5.38 -7.96
CA ILE A 65 1.50 -3.94 -8.22
C ILE A 65 2.41 -3.59 -9.39
N ARG A 66 1.89 -2.83 -10.35
CA ARG A 66 2.67 -2.26 -11.43
C ARG A 66 3.13 -0.86 -11.06
N ILE A 67 4.43 -0.62 -11.03
CA ILE A 67 5.01 0.71 -10.88
C ILE A 67 4.78 1.51 -12.16
N ILE A 68 4.38 2.78 -12.02
CA ILE A 68 4.31 3.75 -13.10
C ILE A 68 5.45 4.75 -12.97
N SER A 69 5.62 5.35 -11.78
CA SER A 69 6.73 6.27 -11.50
C SER A 69 6.98 6.39 -10.00
N ILE A 70 8.19 6.76 -9.64
CA ILE A 70 8.65 6.96 -8.26
C ILE A 70 9.34 8.32 -8.17
N PHE A 71 9.01 9.09 -7.14
CA PHE A 71 9.60 10.42 -6.91
C PHE A 71 10.15 10.50 -5.49
N ILE A 72 11.28 11.16 -5.32
CA ILE A 72 11.79 11.62 -4.02
C ILE A 72 11.84 13.14 -4.06
N ASP A 73 11.15 13.80 -3.12
CA ASP A 73 11.07 15.26 -3.02
C ASP A 73 10.68 15.94 -4.36
N ASN A 74 9.72 15.34 -5.07
CA ASN A 74 9.22 15.74 -6.40
C ASN A 74 10.18 15.50 -7.58
N GLU A 75 11.36 14.93 -7.36
CA GLU A 75 12.25 14.51 -8.44
C GLU A 75 11.97 13.05 -8.83
N GLU A 76 11.67 12.81 -10.10
CA GLU A 76 11.43 11.45 -10.60
C GLU A 76 12.73 10.64 -10.59
N LEU A 77 12.63 9.41 -10.07
CA LEU A 77 13.78 8.50 -10.02
C LEU A 77 13.98 7.80 -11.36
N ASN A 78 15.20 7.82 -11.85
CA ASN A 78 15.61 6.97 -12.95
C ASN A 78 15.62 5.49 -12.53
N GLU A 79 15.43 4.58 -13.48
CA GLU A 79 15.35 3.13 -13.24
C GLU A 79 16.59 2.54 -12.55
N ASN A 80 17.76 3.16 -12.68
CA ASN A 80 18.98 2.73 -11.99
C ASN A 80 19.01 3.07 -10.47
N ARG A 81 18.02 3.82 -9.98
CA ARG A 81 17.90 4.24 -8.57
C ARG A 81 17.01 3.33 -7.76
N TYR A 82 16.34 2.39 -8.37
CA TYR A 82 15.49 1.43 -7.69
C TYR A 82 15.50 0.08 -8.41
N GLU A 83 15.22 -0.97 -7.66
CA GLU A 83 15.02 -2.32 -8.17
C GLU A 83 13.77 -2.92 -7.53
N PHE A 84 12.87 -3.48 -8.33
CA PHE A 84 11.73 -4.24 -7.85
C PHE A 84 11.89 -5.70 -8.23
N LYS A 85 12.18 -6.55 -7.23
CA LYS A 85 12.41 -7.98 -7.41
C LYS A 85 11.96 -8.74 -6.17
N ASN A 86 11.41 -9.94 -6.37
CA ASN A 86 10.97 -10.83 -5.29
C ASN A 86 10.05 -10.12 -4.29
N HIS A 87 9.06 -9.37 -4.78
CA HIS A 87 8.08 -8.62 -3.98
C HIS A 87 8.70 -7.54 -3.07
N GLU A 88 9.93 -7.12 -3.34
CA GLU A 88 10.61 -6.06 -2.61
C GLU A 88 11.08 -4.97 -3.58
N LEU A 89 10.66 -3.73 -3.33
CA LEU A 89 11.15 -2.52 -3.96
C LEU A 89 12.28 -1.97 -3.10
N ASN A 90 13.49 -1.94 -3.65
CA ASN A 90 14.67 -1.35 -3.02
C ASN A 90 15.02 -0.04 -3.71
N ILE A 91 15.04 1.07 -2.97
CA ILE A 91 15.41 2.40 -3.47
C ILE A 91 16.72 2.80 -2.82
N SER A 92 17.75 3.10 -3.62
CA SER A 92 19.08 3.48 -3.14
C SER A 92 19.83 4.37 -4.14
N PRO A 93 20.72 5.24 -3.66
CA PRO A 93 21.01 5.59 -2.28
C PRO A 93 19.99 6.58 -1.69
N ILE A 94 19.68 6.45 -0.39
CA ILE A 94 18.90 7.42 0.38
C ILE A 94 19.86 8.28 1.20
N LYS A 95 20.10 9.50 0.75
CA LYS A 95 21.06 10.42 1.38
C LYS A 95 20.45 11.29 2.49
N LYS A 96 19.17 11.69 2.34
CA LYS A 96 18.48 12.60 3.26
C LYS A 96 17.97 11.87 4.51
N SER A 97 17.97 12.57 5.63
CA SER A 97 17.38 12.07 6.88
C SER A 97 15.86 12.21 6.90
N ILE A 98 15.32 13.19 6.20
CA ILE A 98 13.88 13.40 6.03
C ILE A 98 13.65 13.61 4.54
N PHE A 99 12.67 12.91 3.96
CA PHE A 99 12.31 13.04 2.55
C PHE A 99 10.86 12.63 2.32
N ASN A 100 10.29 13.13 1.24
CA ASN A 100 8.99 12.70 0.77
C ASN A 100 9.17 11.69 -0.36
N LEU A 101 8.49 10.55 -0.25
CA LEU A 101 8.44 9.54 -1.29
C LEU A 101 7.03 9.54 -1.89
N LYS A 102 6.94 9.66 -3.21
CA LYS A 102 5.70 9.49 -3.95
C LYS A 102 5.85 8.33 -4.91
N ILE A 103 4.92 7.39 -4.86
CA ILE A 103 4.84 6.26 -5.79
C ILE A 103 3.51 6.32 -6.51
N ILE A 104 3.56 6.31 -7.84
CA ILE A 104 2.40 6.14 -8.69
C ILE A 104 2.41 4.70 -9.19
N SER A 105 1.33 3.99 -8.95
CA SER A 105 1.20 2.58 -9.29
C SER A 105 -0.19 2.24 -9.80
N SER A 106 -0.37 1.03 -10.27
CA SER A 106 -1.65 0.51 -10.73
C SER A 106 -1.85 -0.92 -10.26
N ILE A 107 -3.07 -1.22 -9.83
CA ILE A 107 -3.53 -2.54 -9.43
C ILE A 107 -4.81 -2.92 -10.16
N LYS A 108 -5.11 -4.22 -10.23
CA LYS A 108 -6.32 -4.76 -10.87
C LYS A 108 -7.13 -5.58 -9.87
N PRO A 109 -8.06 -4.97 -9.12
CA PRO A 109 -8.87 -5.68 -8.12
C PRO A 109 -9.68 -6.84 -8.68
N LYS A 110 -10.13 -6.77 -9.93
CA LYS A 110 -10.87 -7.85 -10.60
C LYS A 110 -10.04 -9.11 -10.81
N ASP A 111 -8.74 -8.96 -11.03
CA ASP A 111 -7.83 -10.08 -11.28
C ASP A 111 -7.35 -10.72 -9.96
N ASN A 112 -7.66 -10.08 -8.81
CA ASN A 112 -7.22 -10.55 -7.49
C ASN A 112 -8.17 -11.62 -6.94
N THR A 113 -7.83 -12.88 -7.12
CA THR A 113 -8.58 -14.04 -6.64
C THR A 113 -8.13 -14.52 -5.25
N SER A 114 -7.05 -13.97 -4.70
CA SER A 114 -6.51 -14.37 -3.40
C SER A 114 -7.33 -13.79 -2.23
N LEU A 115 -8.21 -12.80 -2.49
CA LEU A 115 -8.99 -12.08 -1.48
C LEU A 115 -8.12 -11.41 -0.40
N LEU A 116 -6.86 -11.10 -0.73
CA LEU A 116 -5.91 -10.40 0.11
C LEU A 116 -5.47 -9.11 -0.58
N GLY A 117 -5.45 -7.99 0.14
CA GLY A 117 -5.29 -6.66 -0.42
C GLY A 117 -6.61 -6.11 -0.95
N MET A 118 -6.61 -5.44 -2.10
CA MET A 118 -7.82 -4.91 -2.74
C MET A 118 -8.34 -5.87 -3.80
N TYR A 119 -9.62 -6.23 -3.75
CA TYR A 119 -10.28 -7.12 -4.70
C TYR A 119 -11.70 -6.68 -5.01
N GLU A 120 -12.27 -7.20 -6.09
CA GLU A 120 -13.67 -6.97 -6.46
C GLU A 120 -14.50 -8.24 -6.23
N SER A 121 -15.63 -8.10 -5.57
CA SER A 121 -16.64 -9.16 -5.38
C SER A 121 -18.02 -8.60 -5.68
N ASN A 122 -18.76 -9.22 -6.60
CA ASN A 122 -20.11 -8.81 -7.00
C ASN A 122 -20.23 -7.30 -7.34
N GLY A 123 -19.21 -6.73 -7.99
CA GLY A 123 -19.20 -5.31 -8.37
C GLY A 123 -18.83 -4.35 -7.22
N ILE A 124 -18.52 -4.86 -6.05
CA ILE A 124 -18.05 -4.11 -4.90
C ILE A 124 -16.53 -4.30 -4.81
N ILE A 125 -15.78 -3.19 -4.78
CA ILE A 125 -14.36 -3.20 -4.43
C ILE A 125 -14.24 -3.14 -2.91
N THR A 126 -13.47 -4.03 -2.34
CA THR A 126 -13.20 -4.08 -0.91
C THR A 126 -11.74 -4.44 -0.63
N THR A 127 -11.33 -4.33 0.62
CA THR A 127 -9.95 -4.64 1.04
C THR A 127 -9.93 -5.61 2.20
N GLN A 128 -8.93 -6.50 2.20
CA GLN A 128 -8.53 -7.34 3.32
C GLN A 128 -7.02 -7.20 3.51
N CYS A 129 -6.58 -6.56 4.58
CA CYS A 129 -5.16 -6.25 4.78
C CYS A 129 -4.49 -7.08 5.87
N GLU A 130 -5.22 -7.71 6.77
CA GLU A 130 -4.65 -8.56 7.81
C GLU A 130 -4.24 -9.95 7.24
N ALA A 131 -3.01 -10.38 7.48
CA ALA A 131 -1.94 -9.68 8.21
C ALA A 131 -1.02 -8.86 7.28
N GLU A 132 -0.85 -9.20 6.01
CA GLU A 132 0.15 -8.66 5.08
C GLU A 132 -0.46 -8.31 3.70
N GLY A 133 -1.73 -7.91 3.66
CA GLY A 133 -2.45 -7.58 2.43
C GLY A 133 -2.22 -6.16 1.92
N PHE A 134 -1.74 -5.24 2.75
CA PHE A 134 -1.56 -3.84 2.35
C PHE A 134 -0.51 -3.68 1.24
N ARG A 135 0.50 -4.56 1.18
CA ARG A 135 1.50 -4.65 0.10
C ARG A 135 0.92 -4.97 -1.27
N ARG A 136 -0.34 -5.41 -1.36
CA ARG A 136 -1.08 -5.62 -2.61
C ARG A 136 -1.91 -4.42 -3.04
N ILE A 137 -1.86 -3.34 -2.26
CA ILE A 137 -2.56 -2.07 -2.54
C ILE A 137 -1.54 -1.00 -2.93
N CYS A 138 -0.47 -0.86 -2.14
CA CYS A 138 0.62 0.07 -2.40
C CYS A 138 1.94 -0.45 -1.83
N PHE A 139 3.06 0.10 -2.30
CA PHE A 139 4.38 -0.23 -1.76
C PHE A 139 4.53 0.32 -0.35
N HIS A 140 4.74 -0.56 0.64
CA HIS A 140 4.81 -0.21 2.06
C HIS A 140 5.75 -1.16 2.80
N PRO A 141 6.37 -0.81 3.94
CA PRO A 141 7.07 -1.78 4.76
C PRO A 141 6.19 -2.96 5.20
N ASP A 142 4.89 -2.71 5.34
CA ASP A 142 3.83 -3.67 5.66
C ASP A 142 4.15 -4.53 6.88
N ARG A 143 4.42 -3.81 7.98
CA ARG A 143 4.84 -4.33 9.29
C ARG A 143 3.92 -3.77 10.37
N PRO A 144 3.60 -4.57 11.41
CA PRO A 144 2.71 -4.14 12.49
C PRO A 144 3.34 -3.09 13.42
N ASP A 145 4.67 -2.93 13.39
CA ASP A 145 5.43 -1.96 14.18
C ASP A 145 5.57 -0.58 13.50
N ILE A 146 5.03 -0.40 12.30
CA ILE A 146 4.98 0.88 11.59
C ILE A 146 3.58 1.48 11.75
N LEU A 147 3.51 2.55 12.54
CA LEU A 147 2.28 3.24 12.85
C LEU A 147 2.23 4.59 12.12
N SER A 148 1.17 4.81 11.36
CA SER A 148 0.99 6.03 10.57
C SER A 148 -0.42 6.58 10.70
N LYS A 149 -0.58 7.90 10.54
CA LYS A 149 -1.87 8.54 10.27
C LYS A 149 -2.17 8.42 8.78
N TYR A 150 -3.44 8.26 8.45
CA TYR A 150 -3.87 8.06 7.07
C TYR A 150 -4.80 9.18 6.61
N LYS A 151 -4.53 9.71 5.42
CA LYS A 151 -5.45 10.54 4.68
C LYS A 151 -5.70 9.91 3.32
N ILE A 152 -6.96 9.64 3.01
CA ILE A 152 -7.35 8.83 1.86
C ILE A 152 -8.26 9.65 0.96
N ARG A 153 -7.91 9.79 -0.31
CA ARG A 153 -8.77 10.32 -1.37
C ARG A 153 -9.23 9.16 -2.24
N ILE A 154 -10.53 9.05 -2.45
CA ILE A 154 -11.11 8.04 -3.35
C ILE A 154 -11.95 8.77 -4.39
N GLU A 155 -11.72 8.45 -5.66
CA GLU A 155 -12.48 8.98 -6.78
C GLU A 155 -12.95 7.83 -7.67
N ALA A 156 -14.25 7.80 -7.99
CA ALA A 156 -14.86 6.74 -8.78
C ALA A 156 -16.08 7.23 -9.57
N ASP A 157 -16.55 6.44 -10.54
CA ASP A 157 -17.83 6.64 -11.20
C ASP A 157 -18.99 6.48 -10.20
N ASN A 158 -19.80 7.51 -10.03
CA ASN A 158 -20.87 7.54 -9.03
C ASN A 158 -22.03 6.58 -9.35
N LYS A 159 -22.26 6.24 -10.63
CA LYS A 159 -23.33 5.29 -10.99
C LYS A 159 -22.97 3.87 -10.60
N ARG A 160 -21.67 3.54 -10.74
CA ARG A 160 -21.15 2.22 -10.38
C ARG A 160 -20.80 2.13 -8.90
N TYR A 161 -20.21 3.16 -8.33
CA TYR A 161 -19.70 3.23 -6.96
C TYR A 161 -20.28 4.42 -6.20
N PRO A 162 -21.60 4.43 -5.87
CA PRO A 162 -22.25 5.56 -5.19
C PRO A 162 -21.83 5.73 -3.73
N ILE A 163 -21.19 4.70 -3.16
CA ILE A 163 -20.69 4.69 -1.78
C ILE A 163 -19.19 4.41 -1.82
N LEU A 164 -18.41 5.32 -1.21
CA LEU A 164 -16.96 5.23 -1.08
C LEU A 164 -16.59 5.42 0.38
N LEU A 165 -16.10 4.37 1.03
CA LEU A 165 -15.79 4.35 2.46
C LEU A 165 -14.30 4.05 2.70
N SER A 166 -13.77 4.61 3.77
CA SER A 166 -12.45 4.25 4.32
C SER A 166 -12.44 4.47 5.84
N ASN A 167 -11.29 4.21 6.48
CA ASN A 167 -11.10 4.45 7.90
C ASN A 167 -11.21 5.94 8.26
N GLY A 168 -11.61 6.21 9.50
CA GLY A 168 -11.61 7.54 10.09
C GLY A 168 -12.86 8.35 9.81
N ASN A 169 -12.71 9.66 9.60
CA ASN A 169 -13.80 10.61 9.44
C ASN A 169 -13.90 11.10 7.99
N LEU A 170 -15.12 11.22 7.47
CA LEU A 170 -15.35 11.83 6.17
C LEU A 170 -15.13 13.35 6.27
N ILE A 171 -14.12 13.86 5.57
CA ILE A 171 -13.75 15.27 5.58
C ILE A 171 -14.39 16.02 4.41
N LYS A 172 -14.48 15.36 3.25
CA LYS A 172 -15.02 15.99 2.03
C LYS A 172 -15.78 14.93 1.20
N LYS A 173 -16.89 15.38 0.62
CA LYS A 173 -17.62 14.63 -0.42
C LYS A 173 -18.00 15.61 -1.53
N ASN A 174 -17.66 15.28 -2.77
CA ASN A 174 -17.94 16.10 -3.93
C ASN A 174 -18.37 15.23 -5.11
N LEU A 175 -19.32 15.73 -5.90
CA LEU A 175 -19.78 15.06 -7.13
C LEU A 175 -19.60 16.03 -8.30
N THR A 176 -18.80 15.68 -9.28
CA THR A 176 -18.51 16.48 -10.46
C THR A 176 -18.49 15.57 -11.69
N ASN A 177 -19.31 15.87 -12.69
CA ASN A 177 -19.37 15.14 -13.96
C ASN A 177 -19.50 13.61 -13.78
N ASP A 178 -20.46 13.17 -12.94
CA ASP A 178 -20.69 11.75 -12.58
C ASP A 178 -19.51 11.07 -11.85
N ARG A 179 -18.46 11.82 -11.47
CA ARG A 179 -17.34 11.31 -10.63
C ARG A 179 -17.58 11.73 -9.18
N LEU A 180 -17.67 10.74 -8.31
CA LEU A 180 -17.74 10.94 -6.85
C LEU A 180 -16.33 10.97 -6.28
N GLU A 181 -16.01 12.05 -5.57
CA GLU A 181 -14.78 12.20 -4.78
C GLU A 181 -15.12 12.22 -3.31
N VAL A 182 -14.38 11.48 -2.51
CA VAL A 182 -14.42 11.56 -1.05
C VAL A 182 -13.02 11.66 -0.48
N ILE A 183 -12.89 12.36 0.66
CA ILE A 183 -11.65 12.43 1.44
C ILE A 183 -11.98 11.96 2.85
N TRP A 184 -11.24 10.95 3.31
CA TRP A 184 -11.29 10.39 4.65
C TRP A 184 -9.99 10.73 5.37
N GLU A 185 -10.07 11.01 6.66
CA GLU A 185 -8.90 11.25 7.51
C GLU A 185 -9.00 10.43 8.80
N ASP A 186 -7.98 9.62 9.01
CA ASP A 186 -7.82 8.83 10.20
C ASP A 186 -6.66 9.40 11.04
N PRO A 187 -6.98 10.18 12.09
CA PRO A 187 -5.99 10.97 12.81
C PRO A 187 -5.15 10.18 13.81
N PHE A 188 -5.51 8.91 14.06
CA PHE A 188 -4.81 8.07 15.02
C PHE A 188 -3.80 7.15 14.32
N PRO A 189 -2.52 7.15 14.76
CA PRO A 189 -1.52 6.26 14.18
C PRO A 189 -1.93 4.79 14.33
N LYS A 190 -1.94 4.05 13.22
CA LYS A 190 -2.28 2.63 13.17
C LYS A 190 -1.40 1.87 12.19
N PRO A 191 -1.24 0.56 12.38
CA PRO A 191 -0.54 -0.29 11.41
C PRO A 191 -1.35 -0.49 10.13
N SER A 192 -0.66 -0.84 9.04
CA SER A 192 -1.23 -1.02 7.71
C SER A 192 -2.29 -2.12 7.63
N TYR A 193 -2.22 -3.15 8.45
CA TYR A 193 -3.19 -4.25 8.42
C TYR A 193 -4.62 -3.84 8.84
N LEU A 194 -4.78 -2.67 9.50
CA LEU A 194 -6.10 -2.11 9.84
C LEU A 194 -6.69 -1.23 8.74
N PHE A 195 -5.97 -1.03 7.64
CA PHE A 195 -6.49 -0.25 6.50
C PHE A 195 -7.72 -0.93 5.89
N ALA A 196 -8.77 -0.13 5.65
CA ALA A 196 -9.99 -0.58 4.99
C ALA A 196 -10.47 0.44 3.96
N LEU A 197 -10.95 -0.09 2.82
CA LEU A 197 -11.64 0.67 1.78
C LEU A 197 -12.78 -0.18 1.21
N VAL A 198 -13.94 0.45 1.00
CA VAL A 198 -15.08 -0.17 0.29
C VAL A 198 -15.62 0.83 -0.72
N ALA A 199 -15.84 0.36 -1.96
CA ALA A 199 -16.47 1.14 -3.01
C ALA A 199 -17.52 0.29 -3.74
N GLY A 200 -18.78 0.74 -3.78
CA GLY A 200 -19.85 -0.04 -4.42
C GLY A 200 -21.27 0.44 -4.11
N LYS A 201 -22.21 -0.39 -4.55
CA LYS A 201 -23.63 -0.31 -4.13
C LYS A 201 -23.79 -1.28 -2.94
N LEU A 202 -23.85 -0.72 -1.74
CA LEU A 202 -24.00 -1.47 -0.49
C LEU A 202 -25.46 -1.61 -0.09
#